data_e9a083d61a36f98b73c84f7323902d86
#
_entry.id   e9a083d61a36f98b73c84f7323902d86
#
_cell.length_a   1.000
_cell.length_b   1.000
_cell.length_c   1.000
_cell.angle_alpha   90.00
_cell.angle_beta   90.00
_cell.angle_gamma   90.00
#
_symmetry.space_group_name_H-M   'P 1'
#
loop_
_entity.id
_entity.type
_entity.pdbx_description
1 polymer ?
#
loop_
_entity_poly.entity_id
_entity_poly.type
_entity_poly.pdbx_seq_one_letter_code
_entity_poly.pdbx_strand_id
1 'polypeptide(L)'
;MLKRLTRRDAGKSLLTGLAVVPAITATTRHPLGFQLYTVRKLIPDHAREAVQRLAAIGYREAEVIQDSNSVVLPLCKEFGLQAVSGHFATPLVTGNFDAWKSAFPQGQPAGMTWQKAVDEAAQAGMKYMVIAYLMPAERGPLDQFRRYADQFNKAGEATHKAGMQFCYHHHAFEFGPKEGSRPIDVFLERLDPNLVKFEMDVFWVSVAGQDPVALLKQWKGRVALMHLKDKAPGLSTHFSEDVSANTFREVGYGTLDFAKIVEAAREAGVQHYFVEQDQVAEDPVESLHASYRTMERLEF
;
A
#
# COMPACT_ATOMS: atom_id res chain seq x y z
N MET A 1 -53.94 -77.25 -20.05
CA MET A 1 -53.07 -76.88 -21.20
C MET A 1 -52.53 -75.51 -20.89
N LEU A 2 -51.25 -75.41 -20.43
CA LEU A 2 -50.63 -74.19 -20.00
C LEU A 2 -50.03 -73.46 -21.23
N LYS A 3 -50.36 -72.18 -21.42
CA LYS A 3 -49.67 -71.29 -22.37
C LYS A 3 -48.74 -70.37 -21.59
N ARG A 4 -47.46 -70.46 -21.89
CA ARG A 4 -46.37 -69.61 -21.43
C ARG A 4 -46.56 -68.17 -21.94
N LEU A 5 -46.51 -67.21 -21.03
CA LEU A 5 -46.36 -65.82 -21.36
C LEU A 5 -44.87 -65.49 -21.38
N THR A 6 -44.44 -64.90 -22.50
CA THR A 6 -43.07 -64.36 -22.66
C THR A 6 -43.02 -62.93 -22.20
N ARG A 7 -42.01 -62.66 -21.37
CA ARG A 7 -41.66 -61.30 -20.98
C ARG A 7 -40.96 -60.58 -22.14
N ARG A 8 -41.48 -59.46 -22.50
CA ARG A 8 -40.76 -58.39 -23.19
C ARG A 8 -41.07 -57.10 -22.51
N ASP A 9 -40.07 -56.58 -21.82
CA ASP A 9 -40.14 -55.44 -21.02
C ASP A 9 -39.57 -54.23 -21.53
N ALA A 10 -40.23 -53.17 -21.35
CA ALA A 10 -39.83 -51.82 -21.68
C ALA A 10 -38.81 -51.28 -20.66
N GLY A 11 -37.59 -51.13 -21.07
CA GLY A 11 -36.61 -50.34 -20.38
C GLY A 11 -36.92 -48.84 -20.54
N LYS A 12 -37.52 -48.22 -19.55
CA LYS A 12 -37.57 -46.74 -19.48
C LYS A 12 -36.28 -46.27 -18.82
N SER A 13 -35.37 -45.73 -19.62
CA SER A 13 -34.19 -44.97 -19.18
C SER A 13 -34.66 -43.66 -18.56
N LEU A 14 -34.55 -43.49 -17.25
CA LEU A 14 -34.60 -42.22 -16.61
C LEU A 14 -33.26 -41.51 -16.82
N LEU A 15 -33.22 -40.56 -17.73
CA LEU A 15 -32.16 -39.55 -17.83
C LEU A 15 -32.39 -38.55 -16.67
N THR A 16 -31.71 -38.74 -15.57
CA THR A 16 -31.55 -37.72 -14.53
C THR A 16 -30.60 -36.67 -15.06
N GLY A 17 -31.14 -35.58 -15.58
CA GLY A 17 -30.37 -34.39 -15.91
C GLY A 17 -29.78 -33.79 -14.64
N LEU A 18 -28.48 -33.99 -14.44
CA LEU A 18 -27.72 -33.19 -13.46
C LEU A 18 -27.70 -31.73 -13.96
N ALA A 19 -28.48 -30.87 -13.33
CA ALA A 19 -28.36 -29.45 -13.49
C ALA A 19 -26.98 -29.05 -12.95
N VAL A 20 -26.06 -28.71 -13.85
CA VAL A 20 -24.81 -28.04 -13.49
C VAL A 20 -25.17 -26.65 -13.02
N VAL A 21 -25.29 -26.47 -11.72
CA VAL A 21 -25.34 -25.14 -11.12
C VAL A 21 -23.96 -24.52 -11.35
N PRO A 22 -23.85 -23.39 -12.08
CA PRO A 22 -22.56 -22.75 -12.20
C PRO A 22 -22.09 -22.39 -10.78
N ALA A 23 -20.91 -22.86 -10.42
CA ALA A 23 -20.26 -22.40 -9.22
C ALA A 23 -20.05 -20.89 -9.38
N ILE A 24 -20.79 -20.10 -8.60
CA ILE A 24 -20.49 -18.68 -8.40
C ILE A 24 -19.13 -18.70 -7.73
N THR A 25 -18.07 -18.48 -8.51
CA THR A 25 -16.76 -18.16 -7.95
C THR A 25 -16.97 -16.87 -7.19
N ALA A 26 -17.07 -16.97 -5.87
CA ALA A 26 -16.99 -15.80 -5.01
C ALA A 26 -15.67 -15.11 -5.37
N THR A 27 -15.74 -13.94 -5.98
CA THR A 27 -14.58 -13.07 -6.16
C THR A 27 -14.09 -12.81 -4.74
N THR A 28 -12.94 -13.37 -4.39
CA THR A 28 -12.30 -13.08 -3.11
C THR A 28 -11.91 -11.62 -3.15
N ARG A 29 -12.62 -10.79 -2.40
CA ARG A 29 -12.28 -9.37 -2.25
C ARG A 29 -10.87 -9.29 -1.68
N HIS A 30 -10.05 -8.41 -2.22
CA HIS A 30 -8.77 -8.09 -1.61
C HIS A 30 -9.01 -7.51 -0.20
N PRO A 31 -8.24 -7.94 0.81
CA PRO A 31 -8.32 -7.33 2.12
C PRO A 31 -7.91 -5.86 2.04
N LEU A 32 -8.72 -4.97 2.61
CA LEU A 32 -8.38 -3.55 2.69
C LEU A 32 -7.51 -3.30 3.92
N GLY A 33 -6.43 -2.56 3.71
CA GLY A 33 -5.52 -2.11 4.74
C GLY A 33 -5.69 -0.62 5.08
N PHE A 34 -5.08 -0.22 6.18
CA PHE A 34 -4.88 1.19 6.54
C PHE A 34 -3.40 1.47 6.78
N GLN A 35 -2.99 2.72 6.52
CA GLN A 35 -1.66 3.19 6.90
C GLN A 35 -1.73 3.85 8.29
N LEU A 36 -0.84 3.40 9.17
CA LEU A 36 -0.81 3.81 10.57
C LEU A 36 -0.59 5.33 10.77
N TYR A 37 0.04 5.98 9.79
CA TYR A 37 0.33 7.42 9.86
C TYR A 37 -0.92 8.27 10.08
N THR A 38 -2.07 7.85 9.56
CA THR A 38 -3.35 8.54 9.77
C THR A 38 -3.70 8.65 11.26
N VAL A 39 -3.46 7.59 12.02
CA VAL A 39 -3.77 7.51 13.46
C VAL A 39 -2.54 7.71 14.37
N ARG A 40 -1.38 8.13 13.80
CA ARG A 40 -0.11 8.23 14.54
C ARG A 40 -0.18 9.00 15.85
N LYS A 41 -1.03 10.03 15.92
CA LYS A 41 -1.21 10.84 17.13
C LYS A 41 -1.92 10.10 18.27
N LEU A 42 -2.63 9.02 17.96
CA LEU A 42 -3.30 8.17 18.95
C LEU A 42 -2.36 7.09 19.51
N ILE A 43 -1.29 6.75 18.78
CA ILE A 43 -0.45 5.60 19.14
C ILE A 43 0.24 5.74 20.51
N PRO A 44 0.78 6.89 20.92
CA PRO A 44 1.45 7.00 22.22
C PRO A 44 0.55 6.62 23.40
N ASP A 45 -0.72 7.04 23.40
CA ASP A 45 -1.59 6.93 24.57
C ASP A 45 -2.84 6.04 24.33
N HIS A 46 -3.26 5.86 23.08
CA HIS A 46 -4.53 5.21 22.71
C HIS A 46 -4.37 4.12 21.65
N ALA A 47 -3.18 3.53 21.51
CA ALA A 47 -2.87 2.52 20.47
C ALA A 47 -3.88 1.36 20.46
N ARG A 48 -4.17 0.81 21.64
CA ARG A 48 -5.09 -0.33 21.77
C ARG A 48 -6.49 -0.01 21.23
N GLU A 49 -7.06 1.11 21.68
CA GLU A 49 -8.38 1.56 21.24
C GLU A 49 -8.43 1.82 19.73
N ALA A 50 -7.43 2.54 19.20
CA ALA A 50 -7.34 2.85 17.78
C ALA A 50 -7.28 1.57 16.93
N VAL A 51 -6.38 0.63 17.25
CA VAL A 51 -6.21 -0.63 16.49
C VAL A 51 -7.47 -1.51 16.61
N GLN A 52 -8.08 -1.58 17.79
CA GLN A 52 -9.32 -2.32 18.00
C GLN A 52 -10.48 -1.76 17.16
N ARG A 53 -10.64 -0.43 17.14
CA ARG A 53 -11.69 0.24 16.33
C ARG A 53 -11.47 -0.01 14.85
N LEU A 54 -10.24 0.07 14.35
CA LEU A 54 -9.91 -0.19 12.94
C LEU A 54 -10.23 -1.63 12.54
N ALA A 55 -9.87 -2.61 13.37
CA ALA A 55 -10.25 -4.00 13.14
C ALA A 55 -11.77 -4.20 13.16
N ALA A 56 -12.50 -3.52 14.06
CA ALA A 56 -13.96 -3.59 14.16
C ALA A 56 -14.67 -2.96 12.96
N ILE A 57 -14.11 -1.89 12.35
CA ILE A 57 -14.59 -1.29 11.11
C ILE A 57 -14.58 -2.30 9.96
N GLY A 58 -13.61 -3.18 9.93
CA GLY A 58 -13.49 -4.19 8.87
C GLY A 58 -12.14 -4.25 8.18
N TYR A 59 -11.21 -3.38 8.51
CA TYR A 59 -9.83 -3.49 8.02
C TYR A 59 -9.23 -4.84 8.38
N ARG A 60 -8.39 -5.39 7.52
CA ARG A 60 -7.74 -6.70 7.71
C ARG A 60 -6.23 -6.62 7.60
N GLU A 61 -5.71 -5.57 6.99
CA GLU A 61 -4.29 -5.33 6.84
C GLU A 61 -3.89 -3.99 7.45
N ALA A 62 -2.66 -3.91 7.89
CA ALA A 62 -2.05 -2.69 8.38
C ALA A 62 -0.70 -2.49 7.69
N GLU A 63 -0.44 -1.26 7.30
CA GLU A 63 0.89 -0.79 7.03
C GLU A 63 1.36 0.01 8.24
N VAL A 64 2.39 -0.49 8.90
CA VAL A 64 2.87 0.05 10.17
C VAL A 64 4.03 1.04 9.98
N ILE A 65 4.41 1.75 11.04
CA ILE A 65 5.57 2.63 11.05
C ILE A 65 6.59 2.03 12.01
N GLN A 66 7.84 1.89 11.57
CA GLN A 66 8.92 1.20 12.30
C GLN A 66 8.98 1.57 13.79
N ASP A 67 8.91 2.86 14.13
CA ASP A 67 9.02 3.36 15.49
C ASP A 67 7.87 2.89 16.40
N SER A 68 6.75 2.49 15.82
CA SER A 68 5.56 2.02 16.53
C SER A 68 5.50 0.50 16.66
N ASN A 69 6.40 -0.24 16.00
CA ASN A 69 6.30 -1.70 15.85
C ASN A 69 6.18 -2.44 17.18
N SER A 70 6.95 -2.03 18.20
CA SER A 70 6.91 -2.67 19.52
C SER A 70 5.54 -2.60 20.21
N VAL A 71 4.75 -1.57 19.90
CA VAL A 71 3.41 -1.36 20.45
C VAL A 71 2.34 -1.93 19.53
N VAL A 72 2.44 -1.65 18.22
CA VAL A 72 1.36 -1.91 17.27
C VAL A 72 1.31 -3.36 16.78
N LEU A 73 2.46 -4.02 16.56
CA LEU A 73 2.48 -5.40 16.07
C LEU A 73 1.77 -6.41 17.00
N PRO A 74 1.98 -6.36 18.33
CA PRO A 74 1.19 -7.22 19.24
C PRO A 74 -0.31 -6.96 19.17
N LEU A 75 -0.72 -5.68 19.02
CA LEU A 75 -2.13 -5.30 18.92
C LEU A 75 -2.74 -5.75 17.59
N CYS A 76 -2.02 -5.61 16.48
CA CYS A 76 -2.48 -6.15 15.19
C CYS A 76 -2.76 -7.64 15.31
N LYS A 77 -1.83 -8.40 15.89
CA LYS A 77 -2.02 -9.85 16.11
C LYS A 77 -3.22 -10.15 17.01
N GLU A 78 -3.40 -9.39 18.09
CA GLU A 78 -4.50 -9.57 19.03
C GLU A 78 -5.87 -9.35 18.39
N PHE A 79 -5.99 -8.31 17.54
CA PHE A 79 -7.24 -7.94 16.89
C PHE A 79 -7.42 -8.54 15.48
N GLY A 80 -6.56 -9.48 15.09
CA GLY A 80 -6.68 -10.20 13.82
C GLY A 80 -6.36 -9.38 12.57
N LEU A 81 -5.54 -8.33 12.71
CA LEU A 81 -4.98 -7.56 11.61
C LEU A 81 -3.64 -8.15 11.19
N GLN A 82 -3.38 -8.21 9.90
CA GLN A 82 -2.08 -8.59 9.35
C GLN A 82 -1.24 -7.33 9.09
N ALA A 83 -0.12 -7.17 9.80
CA ALA A 83 0.87 -6.15 9.48
C ALA A 83 1.68 -6.62 8.26
N VAL A 84 1.15 -6.37 7.06
CA VAL A 84 1.70 -6.90 5.80
C VAL A 84 2.83 -6.04 5.26
N SER A 85 2.84 -4.76 5.57
CA SER A 85 3.82 -3.76 5.13
C SER A 85 4.21 -2.83 6.28
N GLY A 86 5.33 -2.14 6.11
CA GLY A 86 5.75 -1.10 7.04
C GLY A 86 6.66 -0.06 6.42
N HIS A 87 6.53 1.18 6.89
CA HIS A 87 7.43 2.29 6.57
C HIS A 87 8.65 2.25 7.49
N PHE A 88 9.83 2.22 6.89
CA PHE A 88 11.11 2.14 7.59
C PHE A 88 11.91 3.44 7.42
N ALA A 89 12.77 3.71 8.38
CA ALA A 89 13.56 4.93 8.40
C ALA A 89 14.52 4.98 7.20
N THR A 90 14.32 5.93 6.31
CA THR A 90 15.13 6.16 5.10
C THR A 90 16.64 6.20 5.37
N PRO A 91 17.13 6.87 6.45
CA PRO A 91 18.55 6.93 6.71
C PRO A 91 19.22 5.57 7.01
N LEU A 92 18.45 4.51 7.30
CA LEU A 92 18.99 3.15 7.39
C LEU A 92 19.52 2.64 6.05
N VAL A 93 19.00 3.17 4.94
CA VAL A 93 19.41 2.84 3.58
C VAL A 93 20.35 3.89 3.00
N THR A 94 20.00 5.19 3.17
CA THR A 94 20.80 6.29 2.58
C THR A 94 22.05 6.63 3.40
N GLY A 95 22.07 6.29 4.69
CA GLY A 95 23.12 6.68 5.63
C GLY A 95 23.04 8.16 6.06
N ASN A 96 22.06 8.92 5.58
CA ASN A 96 21.99 10.36 5.81
C ASN A 96 21.15 10.73 7.06
N PHE A 97 21.65 10.36 8.23
CA PHE A 97 20.98 10.71 9.49
C PHE A 97 20.97 12.22 9.77
N ASP A 98 21.86 13.00 9.16
CA ASP A 98 21.89 14.45 9.30
C ASP A 98 20.63 15.12 8.72
N ALA A 99 20.10 14.62 7.62
CA ALA A 99 18.83 15.10 7.06
C ALA A 99 17.63 14.75 7.95
N TRP A 100 17.78 13.76 8.83
CA TRP A 100 16.73 13.22 9.69
C TRP A 100 16.90 13.58 11.18
N LYS A 101 17.63 14.65 11.50
CA LYS A 101 17.89 15.07 12.89
C LYS A 101 16.65 15.31 13.73
N SER A 102 15.53 15.68 13.13
CA SER A 102 14.25 15.82 13.85
C SER A 102 13.73 14.48 14.40
N ALA A 103 13.94 13.39 13.68
CA ALA A 103 13.55 12.04 14.09
C ALA A 103 14.70 11.32 14.85
N PHE A 104 15.95 11.60 14.45
CA PHE A 104 17.16 10.99 15.05
C PHE A 104 18.14 12.06 15.56
N PRO A 105 17.82 12.77 16.64
CA PRO A 105 18.64 13.90 17.13
C PRO A 105 20.04 13.49 17.57
N GLN A 106 20.23 12.21 17.95
CA GLN A 106 21.52 11.63 18.34
C GLN A 106 22.25 10.93 17.15
N GLY A 107 21.74 11.08 15.93
CA GLY A 107 22.21 10.29 14.78
C GLY A 107 21.71 8.85 14.78
N GLN A 108 22.44 7.95 14.12
CA GLN A 108 22.03 6.54 14.03
C GLN A 108 22.00 5.88 15.43
N PRO A 109 20.85 5.32 15.85
CA PRO A 109 20.80 4.56 17.09
C PRO A 109 21.72 3.34 17.06
N ALA A 110 22.37 3.06 18.18
CA ALA A 110 23.31 1.93 18.29
C ALA A 110 22.63 0.61 17.90
N GLY A 111 23.25 -0.12 16.99
CA GLY A 111 22.74 -1.40 16.49
C GLY A 111 21.53 -1.32 15.55
N MET A 112 21.03 -0.15 15.23
CA MET A 112 19.97 0.02 14.23
C MET A 112 20.61 0.05 12.83
N THR A 113 20.42 -1.01 12.06
CA THR A 113 20.90 -1.16 10.69
C THR A 113 19.78 -1.62 9.78
N TRP A 114 19.94 -1.47 8.45
CA TRP A 114 18.96 -2.01 7.50
C TRP A 114 18.79 -3.52 7.67
N GLN A 115 19.88 -4.28 7.81
CA GLN A 115 19.79 -5.74 8.01
C GLN A 115 18.97 -6.09 9.26
N LYS A 116 19.19 -5.39 10.38
CA LYS A 116 18.38 -5.62 11.59
C LYS A 116 16.90 -5.32 11.37
N ALA A 117 16.59 -4.23 10.66
CA ALA A 117 15.21 -3.92 10.30
C ALA A 117 14.58 -5.01 9.40
N VAL A 118 15.34 -5.57 8.46
CA VAL A 118 14.93 -6.70 7.62
C VAL A 118 14.64 -7.93 8.49
N ASP A 119 15.52 -8.27 9.43
CA ASP A 119 15.35 -9.44 10.29
C ASP A 119 14.12 -9.30 11.20
N GLU A 120 13.89 -8.11 11.75
CA GLU A 120 12.71 -7.80 12.58
C GLU A 120 11.40 -7.83 11.76
N ALA A 121 11.39 -7.27 10.56
CA ALA A 121 10.25 -7.31 9.65
C ALA A 121 9.89 -8.75 9.23
N ALA A 122 10.89 -9.55 8.88
CA ALA A 122 10.70 -10.96 8.54
C ALA A 122 10.15 -11.76 9.74
N GLN A 123 10.67 -11.51 10.94
CA GLN A 123 10.19 -12.13 12.17
C GLN A 123 8.74 -11.73 12.52
N ALA A 124 8.35 -10.50 12.18
CA ALA A 124 6.98 -10.02 12.31
C ALA A 124 6.02 -10.60 11.24
N GLY A 125 6.54 -11.30 10.23
CA GLY A 125 5.76 -11.87 9.13
C GLY A 125 5.34 -10.85 8.06
N MET A 126 6.00 -9.70 8.00
CA MET A 126 5.78 -8.70 6.94
C MET A 126 6.18 -9.26 5.57
N LYS A 127 5.56 -8.74 4.54
CA LYS A 127 5.88 -9.08 3.14
C LYS A 127 6.53 -7.93 2.38
N TYR A 128 6.36 -6.72 2.87
CA TYR A 128 6.86 -5.51 2.23
C TYR A 128 7.57 -4.60 3.24
N MET A 129 8.65 -4.00 2.77
CA MET A 129 9.39 -2.96 3.49
C MET A 129 9.47 -1.72 2.61
N VAL A 130 8.97 -0.59 3.11
CA VAL A 130 8.82 0.63 2.32
C VAL A 130 9.74 1.73 2.86
N ILE A 131 10.47 2.38 1.95
CA ILE A 131 11.08 3.69 2.20
C ILE A 131 10.12 4.74 1.68
N ALA A 132 9.58 5.55 2.61
CA ALA A 132 8.43 6.39 2.34
C ALA A 132 8.77 7.85 2.03
N TYR A 133 9.99 8.32 2.31
CA TYR A 133 10.26 9.75 2.20
C TYR A 133 11.74 10.07 2.05
N LEU A 134 12.03 11.07 1.23
CA LEU A 134 13.32 11.75 1.18
C LEU A 134 13.13 13.16 1.73
N MET A 135 13.86 13.52 2.78
CA MET A 135 13.80 14.88 3.35
C MET A 135 14.20 15.94 2.32
N PRO A 136 13.71 17.19 2.39
CA PRO A 136 14.09 18.25 1.44
C PRO A 136 15.61 18.38 1.25
N ALA A 137 16.40 18.20 2.30
CA ALA A 137 17.87 18.21 2.24
C ALA A 137 18.47 17.04 1.45
N GLU A 138 17.70 15.98 1.19
CA GLU A 138 18.12 14.82 0.39
C GLU A 138 17.75 14.97 -1.10
N ARG A 139 16.98 15.99 -1.47
CA ARG A 139 16.47 16.21 -2.83
C ARG A 139 17.44 17.03 -3.69
N GLY A 140 18.68 16.60 -3.77
CA GLY A 140 19.76 17.23 -4.53
C GLY A 140 19.58 17.10 -6.05
N PRO A 141 20.65 17.24 -6.85
CA PRO A 141 20.63 17.03 -8.29
C PRO A 141 20.25 15.60 -8.67
N LEU A 142 19.95 15.35 -9.97
CA LEU A 142 19.54 14.00 -10.44
C LEU A 142 20.57 12.91 -10.13
N ASP A 143 21.86 13.25 -10.07
CA ASP A 143 22.90 12.31 -9.66
C ASP A 143 22.71 11.79 -8.22
N GLN A 144 22.11 12.58 -7.35
CA GLN A 144 21.76 12.11 -6.00
C GLN A 144 20.68 11.03 -6.07
N PHE A 145 19.68 11.19 -6.92
CA PHE A 145 18.61 10.18 -7.11
C PHE A 145 19.16 8.90 -7.77
N ARG A 146 20.16 9.01 -8.66
CA ARG A 146 20.88 7.83 -9.19
C ARG A 146 21.58 7.05 -8.08
N ARG A 147 22.27 7.76 -7.15
CA ARG A 147 22.90 7.12 -5.99
C ARG A 147 21.86 6.46 -5.06
N TYR A 148 20.72 7.12 -4.83
CA TYR A 148 19.65 6.50 -4.06
C TYR A 148 19.10 5.24 -4.73
N ALA A 149 18.90 5.25 -6.05
CA ALA A 149 18.47 4.06 -6.77
C ALA A 149 19.44 2.88 -6.57
N ASP A 150 20.76 3.14 -6.62
CA ASP A 150 21.78 2.11 -6.38
C ASP A 150 21.72 1.59 -4.91
N GLN A 151 21.46 2.48 -3.94
CA GLN A 151 21.28 2.10 -2.53
C GLN A 151 19.99 1.32 -2.30
N PHE A 152 18.90 1.72 -2.95
CA PHE A 152 17.60 1.05 -2.86
C PHE A 152 17.66 -0.35 -3.49
N ASN A 153 18.37 -0.53 -4.60
CA ASN A 153 18.62 -1.85 -5.17
C ASN A 153 19.37 -2.76 -4.18
N LYS A 154 20.40 -2.26 -3.49
CA LYS A 154 21.12 -3.03 -2.46
C LYS A 154 20.22 -3.37 -1.25
N ALA A 155 19.38 -2.42 -0.81
CA ALA A 155 18.41 -2.66 0.24
C ALA A 155 17.38 -3.71 -0.21
N GLY A 156 16.95 -3.63 -1.47
CA GLY A 156 16.07 -4.61 -2.10
C GLY A 156 16.66 -6.01 -2.15
N GLU A 157 17.98 -6.15 -2.45
CA GLU A 157 18.66 -7.45 -2.39
C GLU A 157 18.60 -8.09 -1.00
N ALA A 158 18.85 -7.31 0.06
CA ALA A 158 18.78 -7.79 1.43
C ALA A 158 17.35 -8.20 1.81
N THR A 159 16.36 -7.37 1.45
CA THR A 159 14.93 -7.61 1.69
C THR A 159 14.45 -8.85 0.94
N HIS A 160 14.85 -8.99 -0.33
CA HIS A 160 14.49 -10.14 -1.18
C HIS A 160 15.05 -11.47 -0.64
N LYS A 161 16.30 -11.46 -0.15
CA LYS A 161 16.92 -12.64 0.50
C LYS A 161 16.16 -13.11 1.73
N ALA A 162 15.48 -12.19 2.43
CA ALA A 162 14.62 -12.51 3.56
C ALA A 162 13.19 -12.91 3.16
N GLY A 163 12.90 -13.03 1.86
CA GLY A 163 11.59 -13.42 1.34
C GLY A 163 10.56 -12.30 1.29
N MET A 164 10.99 -11.05 1.37
CA MET A 164 10.13 -9.86 1.32
C MET A 164 10.44 -9.01 0.08
N GLN A 165 9.56 -8.06 -0.23
CA GLN A 165 9.71 -7.09 -1.32
C GLN A 165 10.04 -5.71 -0.75
N PHE A 166 11.09 -5.09 -1.28
CA PHE A 166 11.37 -3.68 -1.01
C PHE A 166 10.51 -2.79 -1.91
N CYS A 167 9.95 -1.71 -1.33
CA CYS A 167 9.18 -0.73 -2.07
C CYS A 167 9.67 0.70 -1.80
N TYR A 168 9.50 1.56 -2.78
CA TYR A 168 9.68 3.01 -2.66
C TYR A 168 8.33 3.71 -2.79
N HIS A 169 7.96 4.48 -1.77
CA HIS A 169 6.78 5.34 -1.79
C HIS A 169 7.17 6.73 -2.26
N HIS A 170 6.52 7.20 -3.30
CA HIS A 170 6.76 8.53 -3.86
C HIS A 170 5.76 9.57 -3.36
N HIS A 171 6.15 10.83 -3.50
CA HIS A 171 5.31 12.00 -3.29
C HIS A 171 5.16 12.81 -4.58
N ALA A 172 4.78 14.08 -4.46
CA ALA A 172 4.64 14.96 -5.63
C ALA A 172 6.00 15.45 -6.16
N PHE A 173 7.01 15.60 -5.29
CA PHE A 173 8.29 16.22 -5.68
C PHE A 173 9.08 15.40 -6.70
N GLU A 174 8.91 14.10 -6.73
CA GLU A 174 9.59 13.23 -7.70
C GLU A 174 9.12 13.46 -9.13
N PHE A 175 7.91 13.99 -9.31
CA PHE A 175 7.37 14.34 -10.62
C PHE A 175 7.80 15.74 -11.07
N GLY A 176 8.39 16.54 -10.19
CA GLY A 176 8.85 17.90 -10.51
C GLY A 176 10.00 17.89 -11.51
N PRO A 177 10.02 18.84 -12.47
CA PRO A 177 11.11 18.95 -13.43
C PRO A 177 12.42 19.32 -12.72
N LYS A 178 13.50 18.62 -13.07
CA LYS A 178 14.83 18.84 -12.53
C LYS A 178 15.87 18.49 -13.59
N GLU A 179 16.75 19.43 -13.95
CA GLU A 179 17.88 19.20 -14.86
C GLU A 179 17.49 18.51 -16.18
N GLY A 180 16.32 18.87 -16.74
CA GLY A 180 15.84 18.31 -18.01
C GLY A 180 15.13 16.96 -17.93
N SER A 181 14.98 16.38 -16.71
CA SER A 181 14.23 15.14 -16.45
C SER A 181 13.43 15.28 -15.15
N ARG A 182 13.01 14.16 -14.54
CA ARG A 182 12.32 14.12 -13.25
C ARG A 182 12.96 13.06 -12.37
N PRO A 183 13.01 13.24 -11.04
CA PRO A 183 13.48 12.20 -10.12
C PRO A 183 12.80 10.84 -10.31
N ILE A 184 11.48 10.85 -10.56
CA ILE A 184 10.72 9.60 -10.77
C ILE A 184 11.20 8.84 -12.02
N ASP A 185 11.59 9.55 -13.09
CA ASP A 185 12.09 8.92 -14.31
C ASP A 185 13.45 8.23 -14.05
N VAL A 186 14.30 8.85 -13.23
CA VAL A 186 15.56 8.25 -12.80
C VAL A 186 15.32 6.96 -12.01
N PHE A 187 14.34 6.95 -11.10
CA PHE A 187 13.97 5.77 -10.36
C PHE A 187 13.38 4.67 -11.25
N LEU A 188 12.52 5.03 -12.20
CA LEU A 188 11.95 4.06 -13.15
C LEU A 188 13.02 3.40 -14.03
N GLU A 189 14.04 4.16 -14.40
CA GLU A 189 15.16 3.67 -15.24
C GLU A 189 16.14 2.79 -14.45
N ARG A 190 16.49 3.20 -13.22
CA ARG A 190 17.62 2.59 -12.48
C ARG A 190 17.23 1.55 -11.44
N LEU A 191 16.02 1.58 -10.92
CA LEU A 191 15.56 0.59 -9.95
C LEU A 191 15.31 -0.75 -10.64
N ASP A 192 15.98 -1.79 -10.17
CA ASP A 192 15.74 -3.16 -10.65
C ASP A 192 14.28 -3.58 -10.33
N PRO A 193 13.47 -3.89 -11.34
CA PRO A 193 12.06 -4.23 -11.16
C PRO A 193 11.83 -5.52 -10.36
N ASN A 194 12.84 -6.36 -10.18
CA ASN A 194 12.75 -7.57 -9.36
C ASN A 194 13.06 -7.29 -7.89
N LEU A 195 13.85 -6.27 -7.61
CA LEU A 195 14.30 -5.91 -6.27
C LEU A 195 13.47 -4.80 -5.64
N VAL A 196 13.05 -3.82 -6.45
CA VAL A 196 12.35 -2.62 -5.98
C VAL A 196 11.06 -2.41 -6.76
N LYS A 197 9.96 -2.37 -6.03
CA LYS A 197 8.64 -1.96 -6.54
C LYS A 197 8.30 -0.57 -6.05
N PHE A 198 7.24 -0.01 -6.61
CA PHE A 198 6.67 1.24 -6.10
C PHE A 198 5.47 0.94 -5.18
N GLU A 199 5.33 1.76 -4.18
CA GLU A 199 4.06 2.04 -3.53
C GLU A 199 3.54 3.34 -4.11
N MET A 200 2.44 3.26 -4.86
CA MET A 200 1.87 4.42 -5.54
C MET A 200 0.87 5.13 -4.63
N ASP A 201 1.11 6.40 -4.37
CA ASP A 201 0.14 7.28 -3.71
C ASP A 201 -0.65 8.07 -4.74
N VAL A 202 -1.94 7.76 -4.87
CA VAL A 202 -2.81 8.38 -5.90
C VAL A 202 -3.08 9.86 -5.64
N PHE A 203 -3.04 10.30 -4.38
CA PHE A 203 -3.18 11.71 -4.02
C PHE A 203 -1.96 12.50 -4.54
N TRP A 204 -0.75 12.06 -4.21
CA TRP A 204 0.47 12.77 -4.62
C TRP A 204 0.70 12.73 -6.13
N VAL A 205 0.34 11.62 -6.80
CA VAL A 205 0.26 11.57 -8.27
C VAL A 205 -0.64 12.67 -8.81
N SER A 206 -1.84 12.81 -8.23
CA SER A 206 -2.82 13.80 -8.70
C SER A 206 -2.45 15.24 -8.35
N VAL A 207 -1.75 15.48 -7.22
CA VAL A 207 -1.17 16.79 -6.85
C VAL A 207 -0.13 17.22 -7.86
N ALA A 208 0.71 16.27 -8.31
CA ALA A 208 1.70 16.49 -9.37
C ALA A 208 1.08 16.63 -10.78
N GLY A 209 -0.25 16.66 -10.89
CA GLY A 209 -0.95 16.83 -12.17
C GLY A 209 -0.88 15.61 -13.07
N GLN A 210 -0.54 14.45 -12.53
CA GLN A 210 -0.53 13.18 -13.27
C GLN A 210 -1.87 12.45 -13.08
N ASP A 211 -2.21 11.59 -14.03
CA ASP A 211 -3.37 10.70 -13.95
C ASP A 211 -2.95 9.35 -13.37
N PRO A 212 -3.45 8.95 -12.17
CA PRO A 212 -3.14 7.67 -11.56
C PRO A 212 -3.46 6.47 -12.46
N VAL A 213 -4.58 6.52 -13.20
CA VAL A 213 -4.99 5.44 -14.13
C VAL A 213 -3.99 5.28 -15.27
N ALA A 214 -3.55 6.40 -15.85
CA ALA A 214 -2.54 6.37 -16.92
C ALA A 214 -1.19 5.85 -16.42
N LEU A 215 -0.75 6.29 -15.22
CA LEU A 215 0.51 5.83 -14.63
C LEU A 215 0.46 4.35 -14.26
N LEU A 216 -0.64 3.83 -13.71
CA LEU A 216 -0.80 2.41 -13.42
C LEU A 216 -0.64 1.55 -14.66
N LYS A 217 -1.22 1.98 -15.78
CA LYS A 217 -1.05 1.28 -17.08
C LYS A 217 0.40 1.32 -17.56
N GLN A 218 1.05 2.48 -17.45
CA GLN A 218 2.44 2.67 -17.84
C GLN A 218 3.41 1.86 -16.96
N TRP A 219 3.14 1.80 -15.64
CA TRP A 219 4.00 1.14 -14.65
C TRP A 219 3.54 -0.29 -14.32
N LYS A 220 2.83 -0.94 -15.24
CA LYS A 220 2.35 -2.31 -15.05
C LYS A 220 3.48 -3.24 -14.60
N GLY A 221 3.24 -3.95 -13.48
CA GLY A 221 4.22 -4.83 -12.84
C GLY A 221 5.30 -4.12 -12.02
N ARG A 222 5.30 -2.77 -11.96
CA ARG A 222 6.24 -1.98 -11.14
C ARG A 222 5.61 -1.52 -9.81
N VAL A 223 4.29 -1.49 -9.71
CA VAL A 223 3.54 -1.07 -8.50
C VAL A 223 3.07 -2.31 -7.77
N ALA A 224 3.48 -2.47 -6.51
CA ALA A 224 3.07 -3.58 -5.65
C ALA A 224 2.03 -3.15 -4.61
N LEU A 225 2.15 -1.94 -4.09
CA LEU A 225 1.34 -1.37 -3.03
C LEU A 225 0.73 -0.05 -3.49
N MET A 226 -0.38 0.34 -2.86
CA MET A 226 -1.05 1.59 -3.18
C MET A 226 -1.60 2.28 -1.93
N HIS A 227 -1.33 3.57 -1.80
CA HIS A 227 -2.06 4.45 -0.89
C HIS A 227 -3.29 5.04 -1.57
N LEU A 228 -4.43 4.82 -0.92
CA LEU A 228 -5.72 5.36 -1.31
C LEU A 228 -6.02 6.60 -0.46
N LYS A 229 -5.84 7.75 -1.06
CA LYS A 229 -5.96 9.07 -0.42
C LYS A 229 -6.65 10.01 -1.39
N ASP A 230 -7.75 10.67 -0.98
CA ASP A 230 -8.55 11.51 -1.87
C ASP A 230 -8.25 13.01 -1.70
N LYS A 231 -8.58 13.76 -2.71
CA LYS A 231 -8.22 15.16 -2.88
C LYS A 231 -9.43 16.06 -3.05
N ALA A 232 -9.47 17.16 -2.30
CA ALA A 232 -10.45 18.23 -2.50
C ALA A 232 -10.35 18.86 -3.90
N PRO A 233 -11.45 19.40 -4.45
CA PRO A 233 -11.41 20.15 -5.70
C PRO A 233 -10.60 21.44 -5.56
N GLY A 234 -10.11 21.97 -6.70
CA GLY A 234 -9.50 23.30 -6.80
C GLY A 234 -8.02 23.38 -6.45
N LEU A 235 -7.37 22.28 -6.09
CA LEU A 235 -5.92 22.28 -5.90
C LEU A 235 -5.21 22.37 -7.25
N SER A 236 -4.37 23.40 -7.41
CA SER A 236 -3.50 23.54 -8.59
C SER A 236 -2.37 22.51 -8.54
N THR A 237 -1.91 22.11 -9.73
CA THR A 237 -0.73 21.23 -9.87
C THR A 237 0.51 21.89 -9.26
N HIS A 238 1.20 21.14 -8.40
CA HIS A 238 2.50 21.54 -7.85
C HIS A 238 3.31 20.30 -7.41
N PHE A 239 4.59 20.52 -7.05
CA PHE A 239 5.54 19.47 -6.71
C PHE A 239 6.07 19.63 -5.26
N SER A 240 5.23 20.09 -4.37
CA SER A 240 5.53 20.28 -2.95
C SER A 240 4.53 19.49 -2.12
N GLU A 241 4.94 19.04 -0.94
CA GLU A 241 4.04 18.48 0.08
C GLU A 241 3.43 19.54 1.00
N ASP A 242 3.74 20.80 0.77
CA ASP A 242 3.12 21.92 1.50
C ASP A 242 1.70 22.14 0.99
N VAL A 243 0.79 21.32 1.49
CA VAL A 243 -0.65 21.37 1.20
C VAL A 243 -1.42 21.62 2.49
N SER A 244 -2.48 22.43 2.38
CA SER A 244 -3.40 22.67 3.49
C SER A 244 -4.08 21.35 3.92
N ALA A 245 -4.35 21.20 5.23
CA ALA A 245 -5.13 20.10 5.76
C ALA A 245 -6.48 19.93 5.06
N ASN A 246 -7.08 21.04 4.63
CA ASN A 246 -8.33 21.05 3.89
C ASN A 246 -8.24 20.49 2.46
N THR A 247 -7.06 20.11 2.00
CA THR A 247 -6.85 19.46 0.70
C THR A 247 -7.15 17.98 0.75
N PHE A 248 -6.94 17.35 1.88
CA PHE A 248 -7.23 15.94 2.07
C PHE A 248 -8.73 15.67 2.21
N ARG A 249 -9.18 14.56 1.67
CA ARG A 249 -10.55 14.04 1.82
C ARG A 249 -10.51 12.55 2.07
N GLU A 250 -11.53 12.09 2.75
CA GLU A 250 -11.84 10.66 2.84
C GLU A 250 -12.06 10.11 1.43
N VAL A 251 -11.64 8.86 1.22
CA VAL A 251 -11.79 8.17 -0.07
C VAL A 251 -13.25 8.20 -0.54
N GLY A 252 -13.47 8.75 -1.73
CA GLY A 252 -14.79 8.92 -2.34
C GLY A 252 -15.52 10.22 -1.97
N TYR A 253 -14.90 11.07 -1.16
CA TYR A 253 -15.46 12.40 -0.83
C TYR A 253 -14.70 13.56 -1.51
N GLY A 254 -13.75 13.23 -2.35
CA GLY A 254 -12.94 14.17 -3.12
C GLY A 254 -13.22 14.10 -4.63
N THR A 255 -12.15 14.15 -5.40
CA THR A 255 -12.24 14.29 -6.87
C THR A 255 -11.68 13.08 -7.63
N LEU A 256 -11.09 12.10 -6.97
CA LEU A 256 -10.50 10.95 -7.61
C LEU A 256 -11.55 9.86 -7.91
N ASP A 257 -11.49 9.28 -9.11
CA ASP A 257 -12.37 8.17 -9.52
C ASP A 257 -11.78 6.84 -9.04
N PHE A 258 -12.06 6.47 -7.79
CA PHE A 258 -11.53 5.25 -7.19
C PHE A 258 -12.00 3.98 -7.88
N ALA A 259 -13.15 3.97 -8.53
CA ALA A 259 -13.59 2.81 -9.29
C ALA A 259 -12.63 2.51 -10.46
N LYS A 260 -12.28 3.55 -11.24
CA LYS A 260 -11.31 3.40 -12.34
C LYS A 260 -9.88 3.16 -11.83
N ILE A 261 -9.50 3.79 -10.72
CA ILE A 261 -8.17 3.63 -10.14
C ILE A 261 -7.97 2.18 -9.69
N VAL A 262 -8.93 1.60 -8.97
CA VAL A 262 -8.87 0.22 -8.47
C VAL A 262 -8.88 -0.79 -9.62
N GLU A 263 -9.69 -0.58 -10.66
CA GLU A 263 -9.68 -1.41 -11.86
C GLU A 263 -8.30 -1.41 -12.53
N ALA A 264 -7.74 -0.22 -12.75
CA ALA A 264 -6.42 -0.08 -13.35
C ALA A 264 -5.30 -0.66 -12.45
N ALA A 265 -5.42 -0.53 -11.14
CA ALA A 265 -4.47 -1.10 -10.17
C ALA A 265 -4.47 -2.63 -10.21
N ARG A 266 -5.63 -3.24 -10.26
CA ARG A 266 -5.77 -4.71 -10.44
C ARG A 266 -5.13 -5.18 -11.74
N GLU A 267 -5.37 -4.48 -12.84
CA GLU A 267 -4.76 -4.78 -14.15
C GLU A 267 -3.24 -4.58 -14.16
N ALA A 268 -2.75 -3.61 -13.36
CA ALA A 268 -1.33 -3.34 -13.19
C ALA A 268 -0.62 -4.37 -12.28
N GLY A 269 -1.38 -5.15 -11.50
CA GLY A 269 -0.86 -6.19 -10.62
C GLY A 269 -0.58 -5.72 -9.18
N VAL A 270 -1.22 -4.63 -8.73
CA VAL A 270 -1.15 -4.18 -7.34
C VAL A 270 -1.67 -5.25 -6.40
N GLN A 271 -0.97 -5.49 -5.29
CA GLN A 271 -1.24 -6.59 -4.37
C GLN A 271 -1.97 -6.15 -3.10
N HIS A 272 -1.65 -4.95 -2.58
CA HIS A 272 -2.23 -4.44 -1.33
C HIS A 272 -2.59 -2.97 -1.45
N TYR A 273 -3.64 -2.58 -0.73
CA TYR A 273 -4.25 -1.25 -0.77
C TYR A 273 -4.41 -0.73 0.65
N PHE A 274 -3.83 0.44 0.93
CA PHE A 274 -3.89 1.07 2.25
C PHE A 274 -4.59 2.41 2.17
N VAL A 275 -5.66 2.57 2.92
CA VAL A 275 -6.29 3.89 3.10
C VAL A 275 -5.42 4.74 3.99
N GLU A 276 -5.17 5.96 3.56
CA GLU A 276 -4.40 6.94 4.32
C GLU A 276 -4.98 8.35 4.19
N GLN A 277 -4.76 9.16 5.22
CA GLN A 277 -4.96 10.62 5.19
C GLN A 277 -3.93 11.28 6.09
N ASP A 278 -3.03 12.10 5.52
CA ASP A 278 -1.88 12.68 6.25
C ASP A 278 -2.32 13.66 7.33
N GLN A 279 -3.40 14.38 7.07
CA GLN A 279 -3.97 15.34 8.00
C GLN A 279 -5.48 15.14 8.06
N VAL A 280 -5.99 14.95 9.26
CA VAL A 280 -7.41 14.77 9.57
C VAL A 280 -7.82 15.86 10.55
N ALA A 281 -8.94 16.52 10.28
CA ALA A 281 -9.43 17.63 11.10
C ALA A 281 -10.10 17.16 12.40
N GLU A 282 -10.70 15.97 12.38
CA GLU A 282 -11.48 15.41 13.49
C GLU A 282 -10.90 14.07 13.96
N ASP A 283 -11.74 13.08 14.28
CA ASP A 283 -11.32 11.74 14.69
C ASP A 283 -10.74 10.98 13.49
N PRO A 284 -9.45 10.62 13.49
CA PRO A 284 -8.84 9.93 12.36
C PRO A 284 -9.38 8.51 12.16
N VAL A 285 -9.94 7.87 13.18
CA VAL A 285 -10.57 6.56 13.04
C VAL A 285 -11.92 6.67 12.31
N GLU A 286 -12.70 7.74 12.57
CA GLU A 286 -13.92 8.00 11.84
C GLU A 286 -13.66 8.39 10.38
N SER A 287 -12.59 9.12 10.09
CA SER A 287 -12.14 9.41 8.72
C SER A 287 -11.81 8.10 7.96
N LEU A 288 -11.05 7.21 8.59
CA LEU A 288 -10.77 5.89 8.02
C LEU A 288 -12.04 5.04 7.86
N HIS A 289 -13.01 5.15 8.79
CA HIS A 289 -14.30 4.47 8.66
C HIS A 289 -15.12 4.99 7.46
N ALA A 290 -15.15 6.30 7.24
CA ALA A 290 -15.83 6.88 6.07
C ALA A 290 -15.19 6.38 4.76
N SER A 291 -13.87 6.36 4.70
CA SER A 291 -13.11 5.84 3.57
C SER A 291 -13.36 4.34 3.33
N TYR A 292 -13.35 3.54 4.42
CA TYR A 292 -13.65 2.11 4.36
C TYR A 292 -15.02 1.84 3.72
N ARG A 293 -16.07 2.56 4.12
CA ARG A 293 -17.42 2.40 3.56
C ARG A 293 -17.49 2.68 2.06
N THR A 294 -16.68 3.59 1.54
CA THR A 294 -16.57 3.82 0.10
C THR A 294 -15.90 2.64 -0.58
N MET A 295 -14.76 2.20 -0.06
CA MET A 295 -13.99 1.12 -0.65
C MET A 295 -14.71 -0.23 -0.57
N GLU A 296 -15.45 -0.49 0.50
CA GLU A 296 -16.26 -1.71 0.64
C GLU A 296 -17.29 -1.89 -0.49
N ARG A 297 -17.76 -0.81 -1.10
CA ARG A 297 -18.71 -0.82 -2.22
C ARG A 297 -18.04 -1.07 -3.57
N LEU A 298 -16.74 -0.89 -3.64
CA LEU A 298 -15.94 -1.16 -4.83
C LEU A 298 -15.48 -2.63 -4.79
N GLU A 299 -15.75 -3.37 -5.85
CA GLU A 299 -15.25 -4.75 -5.99
C GLU A 299 -13.80 -4.70 -6.48
N PHE A 300 -12.84 -5.09 -5.64
CA PHE A 300 -11.41 -5.12 -5.98
C PHE A 300 -10.69 -6.32 -5.37
#